data_91e10aba552ebd5d40aaa53f3baf5fcb
#
_entry.id   91e10aba552ebd5d40aaa53f3baf5fcb
#
_cell.length_a   1.000
_cell.length_b   1.000
_cell.length_c   1.000
_cell.angle_alpha   90.00
_cell.angle_beta   90.00
_cell.angle_gamma   90.00
#
_symmetry.space_group_name_H-M   'P 1'
#
loop_
_entity.id
_entity.type
_entity.pdbx_description
1 polymer ?
#
loop_
_entity_poly.entity_id
_entity_poly.type
_entity_poly.pdbx_seq_one_letter_code
_entity_poly.pdbx_strand_id
1 'polypeptide(L)'
;MLVIGDSYTWGYAVAEEEAYPQVAERLLAERGRPDIEVINGGIPDYNSRQERQLLAQLLPIYQPDAVFLAYVVNDAEPSTAMPVPPEETYRHARSWFLTEAADHLNRHVFRRRLLPSAKDSVGSSYLDGFEEGSVKWRDSREAIRQMGDLSAAAGIPFTVLILPDVTQPLDHRYQWRPIHDAVSGWGRELNIPTYDLLKELWGRDHQALLVPWDGHPNAAAHGEIAAFLVGRILDQTALP
;
A
#
# COMPACT_ATOMS: atom_id res chain seq x y z
N MET A 1 -1.19 11.00 -10.33
CA MET A 1 -0.69 10.49 -9.03
C MET A 1 -0.53 8.99 -9.12
N LEU A 2 0.50 8.42 -8.48
CA LEU A 2 0.70 6.96 -8.41
C LEU A 2 0.65 6.50 -6.96
N VAL A 3 -0.18 5.49 -6.65
CA VAL A 3 -0.24 4.87 -5.33
C VAL A 3 0.36 3.47 -5.43
N ILE A 4 1.41 3.19 -4.67
CA ILE A 4 2.08 1.89 -4.56
C ILE A 4 1.68 1.24 -3.23
N GLY A 5 1.53 -0.06 -3.22
CA GLY A 5 1.20 -0.84 -2.03
C GLY A 5 0.88 -2.29 -2.35
N ASP A 6 0.35 -2.99 -1.37
CA ASP A 6 0.02 -4.40 -1.43
C ASP A 6 -1.47 -4.69 -1.77
N SER A 7 -2.04 -5.71 -1.13
CA SER A 7 -3.44 -6.13 -1.28
C SER A 7 -4.44 -5.06 -0.83
N TYR A 8 -4.08 -4.18 0.12
CA TYR A 8 -4.93 -3.07 0.55
C TYR A 8 -5.07 -2.03 -0.56
N THR A 9 -3.96 -1.68 -1.22
CA THR A 9 -3.96 -0.75 -2.37
C THR A 9 -4.67 -1.35 -3.57
N TRP A 10 -4.43 -2.64 -3.82
CA TRP A 10 -5.10 -3.38 -4.86
C TRP A 10 -6.64 -3.33 -4.76
N GLY A 11 -7.19 -3.32 -3.54
CA GLY A 11 -8.62 -3.46 -3.28
C GLY A 11 -9.06 -4.92 -3.20
N TYR A 12 -8.23 -5.77 -2.54
CA TYR A 12 -8.59 -7.19 -2.37
C TYR A 12 -9.92 -7.30 -1.61
N ALA A 13 -10.81 -8.19 -2.10
CA ALA A 13 -12.13 -8.47 -1.55
C ALA A 13 -13.20 -7.36 -1.69
N VAL A 14 -12.93 -6.29 -2.45
CA VAL A 14 -13.93 -5.28 -2.87
C VAL A 14 -14.01 -5.21 -4.39
N ALA A 15 -15.02 -4.54 -4.93
CA ALA A 15 -15.08 -4.26 -6.36
C ALA A 15 -14.02 -3.20 -6.74
N GLU A 16 -13.59 -3.19 -8.00
CA GLU A 16 -12.55 -2.26 -8.47
C GLU A 16 -12.91 -0.80 -8.18
N GLU A 17 -14.13 -0.41 -8.42
CA GLU A 17 -14.63 0.94 -8.17
C GLU A 17 -14.75 1.32 -6.68
N GLU A 18 -14.65 0.33 -5.79
CA GLU A 18 -14.64 0.49 -4.33
C GLU A 18 -13.23 0.53 -3.75
N ALA A 19 -12.21 0.17 -4.54
CA ALA A 19 -10.83 0.28 -4.09
C ALA A 19 -10.46 1.75 -3.85
N TYR A 20 -9.71 2.02 -2.78
CA TYR A 20 -9.50 3.39 -2.31
C TYR A 20 -8.80 4.32 -3.32
N PRO A 21 -7.92 3.88 -4.24
CA PRO A 21 -7.38 4.77 -5.26
C PRO A 21 -8.46 5.28 -6.23
N GLN A 22 -9.37 4.40 -6.67
CA GLN A 22 -10.51 4.75 -7.54
C GLN A 22 -11.54 5.60 -6.81
N VAL A 23 -11.78 5.31 -5.52
CA VAL A 23 -12.64 6.16 -4.67
C VAL A 23 -12.01 7.54 -4.49
N ALA A 24 -10.69 7.62 -4.30
CA ALA A 24 -9.98 8.89 -4.16
C ALA A 24 -10.08 9.76 -5.42
N GLU A 25 -9.90 9.16 -6.60
CA GLU A 25 -10.08 9.86 -7.88
C GLU A 25 -11.48 10.46 -8.02
N ARG A 26 -12.52 9.65 -7.71
CA ARG A 26 -13.89 10.13 -7.71
C ARG A 26 -14.13 11.28 -6.71
N LEU A 27 -13.60 11.16 -5.49
CA LEU A 27 -13.72 12.20 -4.47
C LEU A 27 -12.98 13.50 -4.86
N LEU A 28 -11.85 13.39 -5.56
CA LEU A 28 -11.13 14.54 -6.10
C LEU A 28 -11.96 15.26 -7.17
N ALA A 29 -12.56 14.50 -8.09
CA ALA A 29 -13.45 15.06 -9.11
C ALA A 29 -14.67 15.77 -8.49
N GLU A 30 -15.30 15.19 -7.47
CA GLU A 30 -16.41 15.80 -6.71
C GLU A 30 -15.99 17.09 -5.99
N ARG A 31 -14.69 17.22 -5.62
CA ARG A 31 -14.11 18.42 -5.01
C ARG A 31 -13.55 19.43 -6.02
N GLY A 32 -13.92 19.29 -7.30
CA GLY A 32 -13.52 20.20 -8.36
C GLY A 32 -12.13 19.97 -8.93
N ARG A 33 -11.54 18.80 -8.68
CA ARG A 33 -10.24 18.39 -9.24
C ARG A 33 -10.36 17.14 -10.14
N PRO A 34 -11.17 17.22 -11.24
CA PRO A 34 -11.28 16.13 -12.22
C PRO A 34 -10.02 16.00 -13.10
N ASP A 35 -9.08 16.89 -12.95
CA ASP A 35 -7.77 16.90 -13.61
C ASP A 35 -6.76 15.93 -12.95
N ILE A 36 -7.07 15.40 -11.75
CA ILE A 36 -6.19 14.49 -11.02
C ILE A 36 -6.62 13.05 -11.25
N GLU A 37 -5.77 12.30 -11.95
CA GLU A 37 -5.87 10.85 -12.12
C GLU A 37 -5.11 10.13 -10.99
N VAL A 38 -5.68 9.05 -10.44
CA VAL A 38 -5.06 8.22 -9.40
C VAL A 38 -4.80 6.82 -9.92
N ILE A 39 -3.55 6.54 -10.22
CA ILE A 39 -3.10 5.23 -10.72
C ILE A 39 -2.92 4.27 -9.55
N ASN A 40 -3.64 3.16 -9.58
CA ASN A 40 -3.53 2.08 -8.61
C ASN A 40 -2.34 1.17 -8.97
N GLY A 41 -1.26 1.24 -8.20
CA GLY A 41 -0.07 0.41 -8.30
C GLY A 41 0.01 -0.66 -7.21
N GLY A 42 -1.13 -1.06 -6.62
CA GLY A 42 -1.20 -2.12 -5.62
C GLY A 42 -1.00 -3.50 -6.23
N ILE A 43 -0.24 -4.37 -5.55
CA ILE A 43 -0.11 -5.79 -5.94
C ILE A 43 -0.17 -6.66 -4.68
N PRO A 44 -1.14 -7.58 -4.59
CA PRO A 44 -1.27 -8.44 -3.42
C PRO A 44 0.01 -9.20 -3.06
N ASP A 45 0.28 -9.34 -1.77
CA ASP A 45 1.45 -9.99 -1.20
C ASP A 45 2.81 -9.31 -1.50
N TYR A 46 2.84 -8.12 -2.12
CA TYR A 46 4.09 -7.37 -2.25
C TYR A 46 4.54 -6.84 -0.88
N ASN A 47 5.85 -6.78 -0.72
CA ASN A 47 6.52 -6.14 0.41
C ASN A 47 7.31 -4.92 -0.08
N SER A 48 7.83 -4.11 0.84
CA SER A 48 8.53 -2.87 0.51
C SER A 48 9.64 -3.03 -0.55
N ARG A 49 10.34 -4.18 -0.62
CA ARG A 49 11.38 -4.41 -1.63
C ARG A 49 10.81 -4.59 -3.02
N GLN A 50 9.68 -5.30 -3.14
CA GLN A 50 8.99 -5.50 -4.43
C GLN A 50 8.30 -4.21 -4.87
N GLU A 51 7.68 -3.47 -3.95
CA GLU A 51 7.11 -2.15 -4.19
C GLU A 51 8.16 -1.16 -4.71
N ARG A 52 9.37 -1.17 -4.13
CA ARG A 52 10.49 -0.37 -4.63
C ARG A 52 10.89 -0.77 -6.05
N GLN A 53 10.90 -2.09 -6.38
CA GLN A 53 11.18 -2.55 -7.75
C GLN A 53 10.09 -2.13 -8.72
N LEU A 54 8.83 -2.27 -8.31
CA LEU A 54 7.68 -1.84 -9.08
C LEU A 54 7.72 -0.34 -9.36
N LEU A 55 7.97 0.48 -8.33
CA LEU A 55 8.09 1.93 -8.49
C LEU A 55 9.16 2.30 -9.52
N ALA A 56 10.34 1.65 -9.47
CA ALA A 56 11.41 1.92 -10.42
C ALA A 56 11.00 1.63 -11.88
N GLN A 57 10.08 0.70 -12.10
CA GLN A 57 9.55 0.38 -13.43
C GLN A 57 8.43 1.34 -13.84
N LEU A 58 7.56 1.73 -12.91
CA LEU A 58 6.37 2.54 -13.22
C LEU A 58 6.68 4.03 -13.38
N LEU A 59 7.69 4.56 -12.67
CA LEU A 59 8.07 5.97 -12.78
C LEU A 59 8.33 6.45 -14.22
N PRO A 60 9.17 5.77 -15.03
CA PRO A 60 9.42 6.21 -16.41
C PRO A 60 8.22 6.03 -17.34
N ILE A 61 7.30 5.12 -17.01
CA ILE A 61 6.12 4.82 -17.82
C ILE A 61 5.03 5.86 -17.60
N TYR A 62 4.68 6.12 -16.34
CA TYR A 62 3.55 6.96 -15.97
C TYR A 62 3.91 8.41 -15.69
N GLN A 63 5.17 8.70 -15.34
CA GLN A 63 5.65 10.05 -15.03
C GLN A 63 4.69 10.80 -14.09
N PRO A 64 4.35 10.21 -12.93
CA PRO A 64 3.33 10.78 -12.05
C PRO A 64 3.81 12.09 -11.41
N ASP A 65 2.89 13.01 -11.10
CA ASP A 65 3.20 14.26 -10.39
C ASP A 65 3.47 14.05 -8.89
N ALA A 66 3.02 12.93 -8.32
CA ALA A 66 3.36 12.52 -6.96
C ALA A 66 3.23 11.01 -6.79
N VAL A 67 3.98 10.46 -5.83
CA VAL A 67 3.94 9.05 -5.44
C VAL A 67 3.55 8.93 -3.98
N PHE A 68 2.60 8.02 -3.70
CA PHE A 68 2.21 7.60 -2.36
C PHE A 68 2.51 6.12 -2.17
N LEU A 69 3.25 5.80 -1.12
CA LEU A 69 3.41 4.43 -0.63
C LEU A 69 2.37 4.19 0.47
N ALA A 70 1.51 3.20 0.29
CA ALA A 70 0.59 2.74 1.31
C ALA A 70 1.24 1.56 2.07
N TYR A 71 1.84 1.86 3.20
CA TYR A 71 2.55 0.90 4.04
C TYR A 71 1.60 0.15 4.97
N VAL A 72 1.67 -1.16 4.98
CA VAL A 72 0.90 -2.06 5.86
C VAL A 72 1.87 -2.89 6.72
N VAL A 73 1.38 -3.51 7.78
CA VAL A 73 2.21 -4.23 8.76
C VAL A 73 3.00 -5.41 8.19
N ASN A 74 2.55 -6.00 7.08
CA ASN A 74 3.21 -7.11 6.39
C ASN A 74 4.30 -6.68 5.40
N ASP A 75 4.50 -5.39 5.14
CA ASP A 75 5.46 -4.90 4.14
C ASP A 75 6.93 -5.21 4.47
N ALA A 76 7.26 -5.49 5.72
CA ALA A 76 8.57 -5.97 6.10
C ALA A 76 8.73 -7.49 5.97
N GLU A 77 7.64 -8.24 5.77
CA GLU A 77 7.68 -9.70 5.72
C GLU A 77 8.21 -10.23 4.38
N PRO A 78 8.75 -11.46 4.36
CA PRO A 78 9.06 -12.13 3.11
C PRO A 78 7.80 -12.34 2.28
N SER A 79 7.78 -11.82 1.06
CA SER A 79 6.66 -11.99 0.15
C SER A 79 6.65 -13.39 -0.48
N THR A 80 5.46 -13.95 -0.64
CA THR A 80 5.20 -15.16 -1.44
C THR A 80 4.76 -14.83 -2.87
N ALA A 81 4.58 -13.55 -3.19
CA ALA A 81 4.18 -13.09 -4.51
C ALA A 81 5.26 -13.38 -5.57
N MET A 82 4.82 -13.41 -6.82
CA MET A 82 5.72 -13.52 -7.96
C MET A 82 6.69 -12.33 -7.99
N PRO A 83 7.93 -12.53 -8.51
CA PRO A 83 8.83 -11.41 -8.76
C PRO A 83 8.15 -10.33 -9.61
N VAL A 84 8.58 -9.09 -9.41
CA VAL A 84 8.12 -7.96 -10.24
C VAL A 84 8.32 -8.30 -11.72
N PRO A 85 7.28 -8.27 -12.57
CA PRO A 85 7.40 -8.60 -13.98
C PRO A 85 8.37 -7.65 -14.71
N PRO A 86 8.98 -8.08 -15.82
CA PRO A 86 9.80 -7.18 -16.63
C PRO A 86 9.02 -5.97 -17.13
N GLU A 87 9.70 -4.84 -17.30
CA GLU A 87 9.11 -3.56 -17.76
C GLU A 87 8.27 -3.69 -19.03
N GLU A 88 8.68 -4.58 -19.97
CA GLU A 88 7.97 -4.83 -21.22
C GLU A 88 6.53 -5.30 -21.02
N THR A 89 6.24 -5.96 -19.89
CA THR A 89 4.90 -6.43 -19.54
C THR A 89 3.94 -5.26 -19.36
N TYR A 90 4.41 -4.13 -18.81
CA TYR A 90 3.58 -2.94 -18.56
C TYR A 90 3.44 -2.05 -19.81
N ARG A 91 4.44 -2.00 -20.68
CA ARG A 91 4.41 -1.17 -21.91
C ARG A 91 3.32 -1.56 -22.88
N HIS A 92 2.89 -2.83 -22.88
CA HIS A 92 1.87 -3.36 -23.78
C HIS A 92 0.49 -3.49 -23.16
N ALA A 93 0.38 -3.32 -21.83
CA ALA A 93 -0.90 -3.34 -21.13
C ALA A 93 -1.60 -1.99 -21.26
N ARG A 94 -2.49 -1.83 -22.23
CA ARG A 94 -3.45 -0.73 -22.28
C ARG A 94 -4.51 -0.81 -21.16
N SER A 95 -4.50 -1.88 -20.41
CA SER A 95 -5.33 -2.12 -19.27
C SER A 95 -4.55 -3.03 -18.32
N TRP A 96 -4.28 -2.54 -17.13
CA TRP A 96 -3.77 -3.29 -15.98
C TRP A 96 -4.58 -4.59 -15.75
N PHE A 97 -5.89 -4.55 -16.02
CA PHE A 97 -6.82 -5.67 -15.93
C PHE A 97 -6.39 -6.92 -16.72
N LEU A 98 -5.75 -6.79 -17.89
CA LEU A 98 -5.32 -7.95 -18.68
C LEU A 98 -4.07 -8.64 -18.10
N THR A 99 -3.17 -7.86 -17.51
CA THR A 99 -1.98 -8.40 -16.82
C THR A 99 -2.42 -9.15 -15.56
N GLU A 100 -3.42 -8.65 -14.89
CA GLU A 100 -4.01 -9.21 -13.69
C GLU A 100 -4.80 -10.49 -13.93
N ALA A 101 -5.63 -10.54 -14.97
CA ALA A 101 -6.36 -11.76 -15.31
C ALA A 101 -5.39 -12.92 -15.55
N ALA A 102 -4.22 -12.66 -16.17
CA ALA A 102 -3.17 -13.66 -16.34
C ALA A 102 -2.52 -14.05 -15.00
N ASP A 103 -2.28 -13.10 -14.11
CA ASP A 103 -1.70 -13.34 -12.79
C ASP A 103 -2.69 -14.03 -11.83
N HIS A 104 -3.96 -13.67 -11.88
CA HIS A 104 -5.01 -14.33 -11.12
C HIS A 104 -5.19 -15.79 -11.56
N LEU A 105 -5.16 -16.05 -12.86
CA LEU A 105 -5.22 -17.40 -13.41
C LEU A 105 -4.00 -18.23 -12.98
N ASN A 106 -2.80 -17.67 -13.03
CA ASN A 106 -1.56 -18.33 -12.60
C ASN A 106 -1.57 -18.62 -11.11
N ARG A 107 -2.02 -17.68 -10.26
CA ARG A 107 -2.09 -17.86 -8.79
C ARG A 107 -3.11 -18.95 -8.40
N HIS A 108 -4.30 -18.97 -9.00
CA HIS A 108 -5.30 -19.99 -8.69
C HIS A 108 -4.93 -21.38 -9.19
N VAL A 109 -4.25 -21.49 -10.32
CA VAL A 109 -3.84 -22.79 -10.89
C VAL A 109 -2.59 -23.32 -10.20
N PHE A 110 -1.59 -22.48 -9.89
CA PHE A 110 -0.32 -22.91 -9.28
C PHE A 110 -0.40 -23.05 -7.75
N ARG A 111 -1.08 -22.14 -7.03
CA ARG A 111 -1.16 -22.16 -5.57
C ARG A 111 -1.92 -23.40 -5.03
N ARG A 112 -2.90 -23.90 -5.76
CA ARG A 112 -3.63 -25.12 -5.38
C ARG A 112 -2.78 -26.40 -5.46
N ARG A 113 -1.64 -26.37 -6.12
CA ARG A 113 -0.82 -27.58 -6.36
C ARG A 113 0.43 -27.71 -5.48
N LEU A 114 0.92 -26.68 -4.84
CA LEU A 114 2.31 -26.68 -4.32
C LEU A 114 2.51 -26.24 -2.86
N LEU A 115 1.53 -25.74 -2.11
CA LEU A 115 1.77 -25.30 -0.74
C LEU A 115 0.75 -25.90 0.26
N PRO A 116 1.23 -26.53 1.35
CA PRO A 116 0.39 -26.84 2.50
C PRO A 116 -0.09 -25.54 3.16
N SER A 117 -1.35 -25.53 3.62
CA SER A 117 -1.97 -24.41 4.33
C SER A 117 -1.14 -23.99 5.55
N ALA A 118 -0.45 -22.86 5.45
CA ALA A 118 0.17 -22.20 6.60
C ALA A 118 -0.91 -21.39 7.34
N LYS A 119 -1.75 -22.07 8.12
CA LYS A 119 -2.85 -21.41 8.86
C LYS A 119 -2.51 -21.02 10.30
N ASP A 120 -1.33 -21.29 10.84
CA ASP A 120 -1.14 -21.29 12.29
C ASP A 120 0.02 -20.48 12.88
N SER A 121 0.54 -19.40 12.25
CA SER A 121 1.59 -18.61 12.91
C SER A 121 1.74 -17.15 12.52
N VAL A 122 0.71 -16.51 11.98
CA VAL A 122 0.86 -15.15 11.38
C VAL A 122 0.91 -14.02 12.43
N GLY A 123 0.37 -14.22 13.63
CA GLY A 123 0.17 -13.11 14.58
C GLY A 123 1.41 -12.67 15.38
N SER A 124 2.42 -13.53 15.61
CA SER A 124 3.59 -13.17 16.44
C SER A 124 4.79 -12.68 15.63
N SER A 125 4.82 -12.93 14.32
CA SER A 125 6.01 -12.68 13.49
C SER A 125 6.17 -11.22 13.06
N TYR A 126 5.10 -10.44 12.97
CA TYR A 126 5.22 -9.05 12.50
C TYR A 126 6.08 -8.20 13.44
N LEU A 127 5.88 -8.28 14.74
CA LEU A 127 6.68 -7.51 15.72
C LEU A 127 8.16 -7.94 15.72
N ASP A 128 8.44 -9.24 15.58
CA ASP A 128 9.82 -9.75 15.52
C ASP A 128 10.61 -9.14 14.35
N GLY A 129 9.91 -8.73 13.29
CA GLY A 129 10.49 -8.04 12.14
C GLY A 129 10.88 -6.59 12.40
N PHE A 130 10.30 -5.96 13.42
CA PHE A 130 10.49 -4.53 13.74
C PHE A 130 11.41 -4.26 14.92
N GLU A 131 12.06 -5.27 15.45
CA GLU A 131 13.15 -5.07 16.41
C GLU A 131 14.33 -4.37 15.73
N GLU A 132 14.85 -3.34 16.38
CA GLU A 132 16.00 -2.59 15.87
C GLU A 132 17.18 -3.53 15.60
N GLY A 133 17.68 -3.50 14.37
CA GLY A 133 18.77 -4.39 13.92
C GLY A 133 18.31 -5.68 13.24
N SER A 134 17.03 -6.03 13.22
CA SER A 134 16.54 -7.16 12.43
C SER A 134 16.74 -6.91 10.92
N VAL A 135 16.89 -7.99 10.16
CA VAL A 135 17.05 -7.89 8.69
C VAL A 135 15.81 -7.31 8.04
N LYS A 136 14.63 -7.76 8.46
CA LYS A 136 13.33 -7.30 7.95
C LYS A 136 13.17 -5.78 8.14
N TRP A 137 13.46 -5.27 9.35
CA TRP A 137 13.41 -3.85 9.68
C TRP A 137 14.34 -3.01 8.79
N ARG A 138 15.61 -3.45 8.65
CA ARG A 138 16.59 -2.75 7.81
C ARG A 138 16.23 -2.77 6.33
N ASP A 139 15.77 -3.92 5.83
CA ASP A 139 15.39 -4.09 4.41
C ASP A 139 14.20 -3.24 4.03
N SER A 140 13.16 -3.21 4.89
CA SER A 140 11.97 -2.38 4.66
C SER A 140 12.30 -0.88 4.73
N ARG A 141 13.06 -0.45 5.77
CA ARG A 141 13.51 0.94 5.89
C ARG A 141 14.36 1.37 4.69
N GLU A 142 15.28 0.51 4.25
CA GLU A 142 16.13 0.77 3.10
C GLU A 142 15.33 0.85 1.79
N ALA A 143 14.30 0.01 1.63
CA ALA A 143 13.41 0.08 0.47
C ALA A 143 12.63 1.41 0.43
N ILE A 144 12.10 1.88 1.56
CA ILE A 144 11.44 3.19 1.67
C ILE A 144 12.41 4.32 1.32
N ARG A 145 13.63 4.28 1.86
CA ARG A 145 14.68 5.28 1.52
C ARG A 145 14.94 5.31 0.01
N GLN A 146 15.11 4.14 -0.62
CA GLN A 146 15.36 4.04 -2.05
C GLN A 146 14.18 4.52 -2.90
N MET A 147 12.92 4.29 -2.47
CA MET A 147 11.75 4.85 -3.14
C MET A 147 11.74 6.38 -3.09
N GLY A 148 12.09 6.95 -1.93
CA GLY A 148 12.28 8.39 -1.77
C GLY A 148 13.38 8.94 -2.71
N ASP A 149 14.54 8.28 -2.77
CA ASP A 149 15.65 8.67 -3.65
C ASP A 149 15.28 8.59 -5.13
N LEU A 150 14.58 7.51 -5.56
CA LEU A 150 14.10 7.36 -6.93
C LEU A 150 13.13 8.48 -7.33
N SER A 151 12.19 8.79 -6.46
CA SER A 151 11.22 9.86 -6.69
C SER A 151 11.91 11.23 -6.72
N ALA A 152 12.81 11.51 -5.78
CA ALA A 152 13.57 12.76 -5.73
C ALA A 152 14.46 12.95 -6.98
N ALA A 153 15.09 11.87 -7.47
CA ALA A 153 15.89 11.93 -8.71
C ALA A 153 15.04 12.24 -9.94
N ALA A 154 13.74 11.91 -9.91
CA ALA A 154 12.77 12.27 -10.95
C ALA A 154 12.10 13.64 -10.70
N GLY A 155 12.39 14.31 -9.58
CA GLY A 155 11.72 15.55 -9.18
C GLY A 155 10.28 15.37 -8.72
N ILE A 156 9.91 14.16 -8.27
CA ILE A 156 8.55 13.77 -7.91
C ILE A 156 8.42 13.69 -6.38
N PRO A 157 7.45 14.37 -5.76
CA PRO A 157 7.16 14.22 -4.34
C PRO A 157 6.81 12.76 -3.97
N PHE A 158 7.39 12.27 -2.87
CA PHE A 158 7.14 10.94 -2.33
C PHE A 158 6.61 11.04 -0.90
N THR A 159 5.52 10.33 -0.60
CA THR A 159 4.84 10.35 0.70
C THR A 159 4.51 8.94 1.14
N VAL A 160 4.66 8.64 2.42
CA VAL A 160 4.25 7.36 3.03
C VAL A 160 2.94 7.55 3.78
N LEU A 161 1.98 6.66 3.52
CA LEU A 161 0.74 6.52 4.27
C LEU A 161 0.79 5.21 5.03
N ILE A 162 0.72 5.24 6.35
CA ILE A 162 0.68 4.03 7.18
C ILE A 162 -0.78 3.65 7.37
N LEU A 163 -1.17 2.50 6.83
CA LEU A 163 -2.53 1.98 6.94
C LEU A 163 -2.61 0.97 8.09
N PRO A 164 -3.58 1.09 9.00
CA PRO A 164 -3.73 0.14 10.10
C PRO A 164 -4.30 -1.19 9.61
N ASP A 165 -3.87 -2.27 10.24
CA ASP A 165 -4.50 -3.58 10.12
C ASP A 165 -5.87 -3.55 10.81
N VAL A 166 -6.93 -3.56 10.00
CA VAL A 166 -8.32 -3.51 10.48
C VAL A 166 -8.81 -4.81 11.11
N THR A 167 -8.00 -5.86 11.14
CA THR A 167 -8.32 -7.08 11.89
C THR A 167 -8.16 -6.89 13.40
N GLN A 168 -7.48 -5.82 13.82
CA GLN A 168 -7.21 -5.50 15.22
C GLN A 168 -8.12 -4.37 15.73
N PRO A 169 -8.45 -4.36 17.03
CA PRO A 169 -9.13 -3.22 17.63
C PRO A 169 -8.33 -1.92 17.42
N LEU A 170 -8.96 -0.89 16.85
CA LEU A 170 -8.32 0.40 16.56
C LEU A 170 -8.31 1.31 17.80
N ASP A 171 -7.81 0.80 18.93
CA ASP A 171 -7.73 1.50 20.23
C ASP A 171 -6.44 1.12 20.97
N HIS A 172 -6.42 1.31 22.30
CA HIS A 172 -5.26 1.01 23.15
C HIS A 172 -4.83 -0.48 23.10
N ARG A 173 -5.62 -1.38 22.53
CA ARG A 173 -5.32 -2.79 22.34
C ARG A 173 -4.69 -3.09 20.98
N TYR A 174 -4.51 -2.09 20.12
CA TYR A 174 -3.89 -2.26 18.80
C TYR A 174 -2.43 -2.71 18.94
N GLN A 175 -2.16 -3.96 18.60
CA GLN A 175 -0.87 -4.61 18.87
C GLN A 175 0.26 -4.08 17.97
N TRP A 176 -0.06 -3.62 16.75
CA TRP A 176 0.93 -3.21 15.75
C TRP A 176 1.38 -1.74 15.87
N ARG A 177 0.98 -1.06 16.94
CA ARG A 177 1.41 0.32 17.19
C ARG A 177 2.93 0.53 17.13
N PRO A 178 3.79 -0.39 17.64
CA PRO A 178 5.24 -0.24 17.50
C PRO A 178 5.72 -0.17 16.05
N ILE A 179 5.03 -0.86 15.12
CA ILE A 179 5.32 -0.79 13.67
C ILE A 179 5.02 0.61 13.13
N HIS A 180 3.84 1.17 13.46
CA HIS A 180 3.46 2.52 13.07
C HIS A 180 4.45 3.57 13.61
N ASP A 181 4.87 3.41 14.86
CA ASP A 181 5.84 4.31 15.49
C ASP A 181 7.22 4.22 14.81
N ALA A 182 7.67 3.00 14.45
CA ALA A 182 8.93 2.78 13.74
C ALA A 182 8.92 3.41 12.35
N VAL A 183 7.87 3.13 11.54
CA VAL A 183 7.75 3.68 10.17
C VAL A 183 7.61 5.21 10.21
N SER A 184 6.85 5.76 11.16
CA SER A 184 6.80 7.20 11.39
C SER A 184 8.16 7.77 11.81
N GLY A 185 8.97 7.00 12.56
CA GLY A 185 10.35 7.33 12.90
C GLY A 185 11.24 7.42 11.67
N TRP A 186 11.17 6.42 10.78
CA TRP A 186 11.90 6.42 9.52
C TRP A 186 11.56 7.63 8.64
N GLY A 187 10.27 7.98 8.55
CA GLY A 187 9.86 9.17 7.82
C GLY A 187 10.57 10.44 8.30
N ARG A 188 10.64 10.64 9.62
CA ARG A 188 11.37 11.78 10.21
C ARG A 188 12.87 11.74 9.93
N GLU A 189 13.51 10.57 10.09
CA GLU A 189 14.96 10.38 9.87
C GLU A 189 15.35 10.57 8.42
N LEU A 190 14.50 10.11 7.50
CA LEU A 190 14.72 10.17 6.05
C LEU A 190 14.20 11.46 5.41
N ASN A 191 13.57 12.35 6.21
CA ASN A 191 12.90 13.56 5.73
C ASN A 191 11.84 13.25 4.63
N ILE A 192 11.08 12.17 4.84
CA ILE A 192 9.97 11.74 3.98
C ILE A 192 8.65 12.05 4.69
N PRO A 193 7.73 12.85 4.09
CA PRO A 193 6.40 13.04 4.64
C PRO A 193 5.72 11.69 4.91
N THR A 194 5.31 11.49 6.16
CA THR A 194 4.72 10.21 6.60
C THR A 194 3.50 10.48 7.47
N TYR A 195 2.38 9.91 7.10
CA TYR A 195 1.09 10.10 7.75
C TYR A 195 0.52 8.76 8.20
N ASP A 196 -0.02 8.72 9.40
CA ASP A 196 -0.54 7.50 10.04
C ASP A 196 -2.06 7.57 10.15
N LEU A 197 -2.77 6.77 9.36
CA LEU A 197 -4.22 6.69 9.34
C LEU A 197 -4.82 6.11 10.64
N LEU A 198 -4.05 5.34 11.43
CA LEU A 198 -4.52 4.84 12.72
C LEU A 198 -5.04 5.95 13.63
N LYS A 199 -4.46 7.15 13.54
CA LYS A 199 -4.87 8.32 14.34
C LYS A 199 -6.28 8.79 13.99
N GLU A 200 -6.63 8.75 12.70
CA GLU A 200 -7.95 9.16 12.20
C GLU A 200 -9.02 8.10 12.49
N LEU A 201 -8.62 6.82 12.52
CA LEU A 201 -9.51 5.70 12.78
C LEU A 201 -9.58 5.30 14.27
N TRP A 202 -8.87 6.02 15.14
CA TRP A 202 -8.81 5.68 16.57
C TRP A 202 -10.20 5.65 17.22
N GLY A 203 -10.51 4.52 17.85
CA GLY A 203 -11.80 4.29 18.49
C GLY A 203 -12.94 3.88 17.54
N ARG A 204 -12.68 3.75 16.23
CA ARG A 204 -13.67 3.21 15.28
C ARG A 204 -13.86 1.71 15.51
N ASP A 205 -15.06 1.24 15.24
CA ASP A 205 -15.34 -0.19 15.26
C ASP A 205 -14.66 -0.89 14.06
N HIS A 206 -13.59 -1.62 14.34
CA HIS A 206 -12.82 -2.34 13.32
C HIS A 206 -13.66 -3.42 12.61
N GLN A 207 -14.65 -4.02 13.30
CA GLN A 207 -15.54 -5.01 12.68
C GLN A 207 -16.40 -4.41 11.57
N ALA A 208 -16.73 -3.13 11.66
CA ALA A 208 -17.43 -2.41 10.61
C ALA A 208 -16.53 -2.06 9.40
N LEU A 209 -15.22 -2.24 9.50
CA LEU A 209 -14.22 -1.86 8.51
C LEU A 209 -13.59 -3.05 7.79
N LEU A 210 -13.86 -4.27 8.19
CA LEU A 210 -13.24 -5.46 7.61
C LEU A 210 -14.25 -6.33 6.84
N VAL A 211 -13.73 -7.13 5.91
CA VAL A 211 -14.47 -8.22 5.28
C VAL A 211 -14.45 -9.43 6.23
N PRO A 212 -15.57 -9.87 6.80
CA PRO A 212 -15.60 -10.78 7.95
C PRO A 212 -14.93 -12.15 7.73
N TRP A 213 -14.93 -12.64 6.49
CA TRP A 213 -14.37 -13.98 6.14
C TRP A 213 -12.94 -13.93 5.63
N ASP A 214 -12.40 -12.75 5.42
CA ASP A 214 -11.10 -12.56 4.75
C ASP A 214 -10.12 -11.71 5.60
N GLY A 215 -10.63 -10.70 6.30
CA GLY A 215 -9.83 -9.80 7.13
C GLY A 215 -9.27 -8.58 6.40
N HIS A 216 -9.45 -8.46 5.08
CA HIS A 216 -9.09 -7.25 4.35
C HIS A 216 -10.09 -6.11 4.61
N PRO A 217 -9.69 -4.85 4.35
CA PRO A 217 -10.59 -3.71 4.41
C PRO A 217 -11.81 -3.89 3.49
N ASN A 218 -12.99 -3.57 3.98
CA ASN A 218 -14.20 -3.54 3.18
C ASN A 218 -14.39 -2.16 2.50
N ALA A 219 -15.44 -2.00 1.69
CA ALA A 219 -15.73 -0.75 0.98
C ALA A 219 -15.81 0.48 1.91
N ALA A 220 -16.29 0.32 3.15
CA ALA A 220 -16.33 1.42 4.12
C ALA A 220 -14.91 1.84 4.54
N ALA A 221 -14.02 0.88 4.82
CA ALA A 221 -12.62 1.17 5.13
C ALA A 221 -11.90 1.80 3.94
N HIS A 222 -12.14 1.31 2.72
CA HIS A 222 -11.62 1.93 1.50
C HIS A 222 -12.09 3.37 1.35
N GLY A 223 -13.33 3.69 1.70
CA GLY A 223 -13.82 5.07 1.74
C GLY A 223 -13.06 5.97 2.71
N GLU A 224 -12.74 5.48 3.91
CA GLU A 224 -11.94 6.21 4.90
C GLU A 224 -10.48 6.41 4.43
N ILE A 225 -9.87 5.38 3.86
CA ILE A 225 -8.51 5.47 3.28
C ILE A 225 -8.49 6.49 2.12
N ALA A 226 -9.49 6.45 1.25
CA ALA A 226 -9.61 7.39 0.14
C ALA A 226 -9.76 8.84 0.62
N ALA A 227 -10.60 9.10 1.61
CA ALA A 227 -10.79 10.42 2.18
C ALA A 227 -9.47 10.96 2.79
N PHE A 228 -8.71 10.09 3.47
CA PHE A 228 -7.40 10.42 4.01
C PHE A 228 -6.38 10.76 2.93
N LEU A 229 -6.28 9.91 1.88
CA LEU A 229 -5.41 10.14 0.73
C LEU A 229 -5.73 11.47 0.04
N VAL A 230 -7.02 11.73 -0.23
CA VAL A 230 -7.48 12.98 -0.85
C VAL A 230 -7.07 14.20 -0.03
N GLY A 231 -7.18 14.13 1.30
CA GLY A 231 -6.68 15.20 2.18
C GLY A 231 -5.19 15.48 1.93
N ARG A 232 -4.37 14.43 1.85
CA ARG A 232 -2.91 14.58 1.62
C ARG A 232 -2.57 15.09 0.22
N ILE A 233 -3.32 14.67 -0.80
CA ILE A 233 -3.17 15.19 -2.17
C ILE A 233 -3.47 16.70 -2.22
N LEU A 234 -4.60 17.11 -1.65
CA LEU A 234 -5.00 18.52 -1.65
C LEU A 234 -4.04 19.39 -0.85
N ASP A 235 -3.51 18.91 0.28
CA ASP A 235 -2.48 19.61 1.05
C ASP A 235 -1.21 19.88 0.20
N GLN A 236 -0.79 18.90 -0.64
CA GLN A 236 0.38 19.04 -1.51
C GLN A 236 0.13 19.95 -2.72
N THR A 237 -1.10 19.95 -3.25
CA THR A 237 -1.46 20.77 -4.43
C THR A 237 -1.88 22.20 -4.06
N ALA A 238 -2.08 22.50 -2.79
CA ALA A 238 -2.37 23.85 -2.28
C ALA A 238 -1.09 24.68 -2.04
N LEU A 239 0.10 24.09 -2.19
CA LEU A 239 1.37 24.83 -2.16
C LEU A 239 1.55 25.59 -3.48
N PRO A 240 1.89 26.88 -3.42
CA PRO A 240 1.94 27.77 -4.58
C PRO A 240 3.02 27.40 -5.57
#